data_bb3e2820deac6c4e748460c5cbb13974
#
_entry.id   bb3e2820deac6c4e748460c5cbb13974
#
_cell.length_a   1.000
_cell.length_b   1.000
_cell.length_c   1.000
_cell.angle_alpha   90.00
_cell.angle_beta   90.00
_cell.angle_gamma   90.00
#
_symmetry.space_group_name_H-M   'P 1'
#
loop_
_entity.id
_entity.type
_entity.pdbx_description
1 polymer ?
#
loop_
_entity_poly.entity_id
_entity_poly.type
_entity_poly.pdbx_seq_one_letter_code
_entity_poly.pdbx_strand_id
1 'polypeptide(L)'
;LSALSSLLNLEDDISVVGMASNGREALKLVEEQQPDICLMDIEMPVMTGLDAAEELAETDCKVIILTTYARPGYFERAKKAHVSGYLLKDTPSETLAESIRQIMDGKRLYSPELIDIAFESENPLTSREIEIVQLLANGKTTKSIAEELHLSNGTIRNYVSIVLDKLNVSNRIEAIRKALDKGWLK
;
A
#
# COMPACT_ATOMS: atom_id res chain seq x y z
N LEU A 1 7.49 -17.11 -8.93
CA LEU A 1 8.45 -16.19 -9.60
C LEU A 1 9.10 -16.85 -10.83
N SER A 2 9.65 -18.07 -10.75
CA SER A 2 10.32 -18.70 -11.89
C SER A 2 9.43 -18.92 -13.12
N ALA A 3 8.16 -19.28 -12.94
CA ALA A 3 7.22 -19.48 -14.06
C ALA A 3 6.95 -18.17 -14.79
N LEU A 4 6.68 -17.08 -14.06
CA LEU A 4 6.41 -15.77 -14.66
C LEU A 4 7.63 -15.24 -15.42
N SER A 5 8.85 -15.38 -14.84
CA SER A 5 10.07 -14.96 -15.54
C SER A 5 10.31 -15.74 -16.81
N SER A 6 10.00 -17.05 -16.82
CA SER A 6 10.11 -17.87 -18.02
C SER A 6 9.12 -17.44 -19.12
N LEU A 7 7.89 -17.10 -18.72
CA LEU A 7 6.86 -16.62 -19.65
C LEU A 7 7.23 -15.25 -20.24
N LEU A 8 7.68 -14.32 -19.42
CA LEU A 8 8.11 -13.00 -19.88
C LEU A 8 9.34 -13.07 -20.81
N ASN A 9 10.26 -14.00 -20.59
CA ASN A 9 11.40 -14.22 -21.47
C ASN A 9 11.04 -14.87 -22.82
N LEU A 10 9.77 -15.27 -23.04
CA LEU A 10 9.29 -15.69 -24.37
C LEU A 10 8.92 -14.51 -25.26
N GLU A 11 8.77 -13.32 -24.68
CA GLU A 11 8.50 -12.08 -25.43
C GLU A 11 9.82 -11.56 -26.05
N ASP A 12 9.80 -11.22 -27.33
CA ASP A 12 11.00 -10.82 -28.09
C ASP A 12 11.64 -9.51 -27.56
N ASP A 13 10.86 -8.67 -26.88
CA ASP A 13 11.24 -7.34 -26.41
C ASP A 13 11.38 -7.23 -24.89
N ILE A 14 11.23 -8.35 -24.16
CA ILE A 14 11.35 -8.40 -22.69
C ILE A 14 12.45 -9.37 -22.28
N SER A 15 13.37 -8.91 -21.44
CA SER A 15 14.43 -9.74 -20.89
C SER A 15 14.44 -9.64 -19.36
N VAL A 16 14.30 -10.76 -18.68
CA VAL A 16 14.41 -10.82 -17.21
C VAL A 16 15.88 -10.93 -16.81
N VAL A 17 16.42 -9.85 -16.28
CA VAL A 17 17.86 -9.72 -15.94
C VAL A 17 18.19 -10.17 -14.52
N GLY A 18 17.19 -10.40 -13.66
CA GLY A 18 17.39 -10.89 -12.32
C GLY A 18 16.10 -11.25 -11.57
N MET A 19 16.24 -12.00 -10.51
CA MET A 19 15.15 -12.37 -9.60
C MET A 19 15.59 -12.22 -8.16
N ALA A 20 14.73 -11.65 -7.32
CA ALA A 20 14.95 -11.43 -5.89
C ALA A 20 13.89 -12.14 -5.06
N SER A 21 14.23 -12.56 -3.85
CA SER A 21 13.32 -13.20 -2.91
C SER A 21 12.70 -12.22 -1.90
N ASN A 22 13.20 -11.00 -1.83
CA ASN A 22 12.73 -9.95 -0.92
C ASN A 22 13.11 -8.56 -1.46
N GLY A 23 12.54 -7.51 -0.86
CA GLY A 23 12.76 -6.13 -1.32
C GLY A 23 14.23 -5.68 -1.24
N ARG A 24 15.00 -6.11 -0.23
CA ARG A 24 16.39 -5.72 -0.11
C ARG A 24 17.29 -6.32 -1.20
N GLU A 25 17.05 -7.56 -1.56
CA GLU A 25 17.72 -8.18 -2.73
C GLU A 25 17.30 -7.51 -4.03
N ALA A 26 16.02 -7.12 -4.16
CA ALA A 26 15.54 -6.40 -5.33
C ALA A 26 16.24 -5.05 -5.49
N LEU A 27 16.39 -4.26 -4.41
CA LEU A 27 17.13 -2.99 -4.43
C LEU A 27 18.56 -3.17 -4.91
N LYS A 28 19.26 -4.18 -4.38
CA LYS A 28 20.62 -4.50 -4.79
C LYS A 28 20.71 -4.87 -6.27
N LEU A 29 19.79 -5.69 -6.78
CA LEU A 29 19.74 -6.04 -8.19
C LEU A 29 19.42 -4.83 -9.08
N VAL A 30 18.56 -3.93 -8.65
CA VAL A 30 18.27 -2.68 -9.38
C VAL A 30 19.52 -1.82 -9.48
N GLU A 31 20.29 -1.69 -8.39
CA GLU A 31 21.54 -0.94 -8.38
C GLU A 31 22.61 -1.55 -9.33
N GLU A 32 22.74 -2.90 -9.31
CA GLU A 32 23.74 -3.63 -10.08
C GLU A 32 23.39 -3.78 -11.56
N GLN A 33 22.12 -4.05 -11.87
CA GLN A 33 21.64 -4.40 -13.24
C GLN A 33 20.97 -3.25 -13.97
N GLN A 34 20.56 -2.20 -13.23
CA GLN A 34 19.84 -1.03 -13.76
C GLN A 34 18.69 -1.40 -14.72
N PRO A 35 17.74 -2.24 -14.29
CA PRO A 35 16.63 -2.64 -15.14
C PRO A 35 15.69 -1.45 -15.40
N ASP A 36 15.04 -1.44 -16.55
CA ASP A 36 14.01 -0.43 -16.88
C ASP A 36 12.77 -0.57 -15.98
N ILE A 37 12.46 -1.83 -15.61
CA ILE A 37 11.28 -2.16 -14.79
C ILE A 37 11.64 -3.17 -13.70
N CYS A 38 11.06 -2.97 -12.52
CA CYS A 38 11.05 -3.94 -11.43
C CYS A 38 9.62 -4.37 -11.11
N LEU A 39 9.35 -5.68 -11.25
CA LEU A 39 8.08 -6.28 -10.81
C LEU A 39 8.23 -6.73 -9.35
N MET A 40 7.36 -6.25 -8.47
CA MET A 40 7.43 -6.56 -7.04
C MET A 40 6.11 -7.06 -6.47
N ASP A 41 6.17 -8.16 -5.71
CA ASP A 41 5.10 -8.53 -4.80
C ASP A 41 5.13 -7.62 -3.56
N ILE A 42 3.98 -7.31 -2.98
CA ILE A 42 3.91 -6.56 -1.73
C ILE A 42 4.41 -7.41 -0.56
N GLU A 43 3.91 -8.65 -0.46
CA GLU A 43 4.17 -9.51 0.69
C GLU A 43 5.45 -10.33 0.49
N MET A 44 6.57 -9.73 0.81
CA MET A 44 7.89 -10.38 0.81
C MET A 44 8.50 -10.35 2.21
N PRO A 45 9.33 -11.37 2.58
CA PRO A 45 10.06 -11.36 3.83
C PRO A 45 11.15 -10.28 3.84
N VAL A 46 11.67 -9.93 5.01
CA VAL A 46 12.78 -8.99 5.25
C VAL A 46 12.40 -7.54 4.92
N MET A 47 11.95 -7.27 3.70
CA MET A 47 11.52 -5.95 3.21
C MET A 47 10.35 -6.15 2.26
N THR A 48 9.26 -5.44 2.49
CA THR A 48 8.07 -5.51 1.61
C THR A 48 8.33 -4.83 0.28
N GLY A 49 7.53 -5.19 -0.75
CA GLY A 49 7.64 -4.54 -2.05
C GLY A 49 7.27 -3.06 -2.03
N LEU A 50 6.39 -2.63 -1.12
CA LEU A 50 6.07 -1.21 -0.96
C LEU A 50 7.22 -0.44 -0.32
N ASP A 51 7.92 -1.02 0.68
CA ASP A 51 9.11 -0.38 1.26
C ASP A 51 10.22 -0.23 0.20
N ALA A 52 10.43 -1.27 -0.61
CA ALA A 52 11.41 -1.21 -1.70
C ALA A 52 10.98 -0.21 -2.80
N ALA A 53 9.69 -0.12 -3.13
CA ALA A 53 9.18 0.84 -4.09
C ALA A 53 9.38 2.29 -3.61
N GLU A 54 9.20 2.55 -2.31
CA GLU A 54 9.48 3.86 -1.71
C GLU A 54 10.96 4.25 -1.83
N GLU A 55 11.90 3.31 -1.67
CA GLU A 55 13.33 3.55 -1.87
C GLU A 55 13.70 3.76 -3.36
N LEU A 56 12.95 3.18 -4.30
CA LEU A 56 13.14 3.34 -5.74
C LEU A 56 12.43 4.55 -6.34
N ALA A 57 11.64 5.30 -5.58
CA ALA A 57 10.79 6.39 -6.07
C ALA A 57 11.55 7.49 -6.83
N GLU A 58 12.81 7.73 -6.47
CA GLU A 58 13.68 8.75 -7.08
C GLU A 58 14.66 8.16 -8.13
N THR A 59 14.45 6.90 -8.54
CA THR A 59 15.28 6.24 -9.56
C THR A 59 14.56 6.19 -10.91
N ASP A 60 15.31 5.90 -11.98
CA ASP A 60 14.75 5.73 -13.32
C ASP A 60 14.01 4.39 -13.49
N CYS A 61 14.21 3.44 -12.59
CA CYS A 61 13.57 2.13 -12.61
C CYS A 61 12.06 2.25 -12.33
N LYS A 62 11.23 1.86 -13.29
CA LYS A 62 9.78 1.86 -13.13
C LYS A 62 9.34 0.66 -12.29
N VAL A 63 8.58 0.92 -11.23
CA VAL A 63 8.10 -0.14 -10.34
C VAL A 63 6.67 -0.52 -10.70
N ILE A 64 6.44 -1.82 -10.84
CA ILE A 64 5.11 -2.42 -10.97
C ILE A 64 4.88 -3.32 -9.74
N ILE A 65 3.89 -2.98 -8.96
CA ILE A 65 3.44 -3.80 -7.83
C ILE A 65 2.46 -4.86 -8.34
N LEU A 66 2.71 -6.12 -7.97
CA LEU A 66 1.80 -7.24 -8.16
C LEU A 66 1.26 -7.67 -6.81
N THR A 67 -0.05 -7.74 -6.65
CA THR A 67 -0.69 -8.14 -5.39
C THR A 67 -1.81 -9.15 -5.61
N THR A 68 -1.99 -10.08 -4.67
CA THR A 68 -3.15 -10.97 -4.65
C THR A 68 -4.37 -10.34 -4.00
N TYR A 69 -4.15 -9.36 -3.12
CA TYR A 69 -5.21 -8.69 -2.37
C TYR A 69 -4.98 -7.19 -2.30
N ALA A 70 -6.05 -6.43 -2.52
CA ALA A 70 -6.06 -5.03 -2.16
C ALA A 70 -6.29 -4.90 -0.65
N ARG A 71 -5.28 -4.38 0.07
CA ARG A 71 -5.48 -3.96 1.46
C ARG A 71 -5.62 -2.45 1.53
N PRO A 72 -6.47 -1.94 2.44
CA PRO A 72 -6.52 -0.50 2.70
C PRO A 72 -5.13 0.07 2.96
N GLY A 73 -4.84 1.23 2.39
CA GLY A 73 -3.55 1.91 2.54
C GLY A 73 -2.43 1.43 1.60
N TYR A 74 -2.49 0.24 1.00
CA TYR A 74 -1.48 -0.21 0.05
C TYR A 74 -1.46 0.62 -1.22
N PHE A 75 -2.64 0.92 -1.76
CA PHE A 75 -2.76 1.77 -2.95
C PHE A 75 -2.22 3.19 -2.71
N GLU A 76 -2.54 3.78 -1.55
CA GLU A 76 -2.03 5.10 -1.17
C GLU A 76 -0.49 5.11 -1.03
N ARG A 77 0.09 4.07 -0.44
CA ARG A 77 1.54 3.91 -0.38
C ARG A 77 2.16 3.75 -1.76
N ALA A 78 1.59 2.88 -2.60
CA ALA A 78 2.03 2.68 -3.99
C ALA A 78 1.98 4.00 -4.78
N LYS A 79 0.91 4.78 -4.62
CA LYS A 79 0.76 6.10 -5.24
C LYS A 79 1.81 7.09 -4.76
N LYS A 80 2.10 7.14 -3.45
CA LYS A 80 3.15 8.00 -2.87
C LYS A 80 4.55 7.59 -3.35
N ALA A 81 4.79 6.29 -3.52
CA ALA A 81 6.03 5.76 -4.08
C ALA A 81 6.12 5.93 -5.60
N HIS A 82 5.17 6.62 -6.22
CA HIS A 82 5.13 6.89 -7.66
C HIS A 82 5.21 5.65 -8.54
N VAL A 83 4.71 4.48 -8.08
CA VAL A 83 4.75 3.25 -8.87
C VAL A 83 4.06 3.45 -10.22
N SER A 84 4.62 2.83 -11.24
CA SER A 84 4.13 2.93 -12.61
C SER A 84 2.99 1.95 -12.88
N GLY A 85 2.91 0.86 -12.11
CA GLY A 85 1.85 -0.14 -12.20
C GLY A 85 1.42 -0.67 -10.82
N TYR A 86 0.11 -0.95 -10.67
CA TYR A 86 -0.45 -1.63 -9.52
C TYR A 86 -1.50 -2.63 -10.01
N LEU A 87 -1.07 -3.89 -10.14
CA LEU A 87 -1.80 -4.92 -10.88
C LEU A 87 -2.08 -6.14 -9.99
N LEU A 88 -3.06 -6.93 -10.39
CA LEU A 88 -3.34 -8.20 -9.74
C LEU A 88 -2.29 -9.25 -10.12
N LYS A 89 -1.91 -10.11 -9.17
CA LYS A 89 -0.88 -11.14 -9.35
C LYS A 89 -1.35 -12.31 -10.25
N ASP A 90 -2.67 -12.44 -10.44
CA ASP A 90 -3.30 -13.40 -11.35
C ASP A 90 -3.51 -12.84 -12.76
N THR A 91 -3.00 -11.62 -13.04
CA THR A 91 -2.99 -11.06 -14.39
C THR A 91 -2.27 -12.02 -15.34
N PRO A 92 -2.90 -12.42 -16.47
CA PRO A 92 -2.27 -13.28 -17.46
C PRO A 92 -0.94 -12.70 -17.96
N SER A 93 0.03 -13.57 -18.27
CA SER A 93 1.38 -13.15 -18.70
C SER A 93 1.38 -12.25 -19.94
N GLU A 94 0.50 -12.51 -20.89
CA GLU A 94 0.34 -11.70 -22.10
C GLU A 94 -0.18 -10.29 -21.75
N THR A 95 -1.15 -10.20 -20.86
CA THR A 95 -1.69 -8.93 -20.39
C THR A 95 -0.66 -8.16 -19.57
N LEU A 96 0.17 -8.86 -18.78
CA LEU A 96 1.26 -8.25 -18.04
C LEU A 96 2.35 -7.73 -19.00
N ALA A 97 2.72 -8.49 -20.03
CA ALA A 97 3.67 -8.05 -21.06
C ALA A 97 3.17 -6.78 -21.77
N GLU A 98 1.89 -6.74 -22.14
CA GLU A 98 1.27 -5.54 -22.71
C GLU A 98 1.29 -4.35 -21.72
N SER A 99 1.04 -4.61 -20.45
CA SER A 99 1.12 -3.58 -19.40
C SER A 99 2.53 -3.03 -19.24
N ILE A 100 3.55 -3.89 -19.31
CA ILE A 100 4.97 -3.51 -19.29
C ILE A 100 5.27 -2.55 -20.45
N ARG A 101 4.84 -2.88 -21.69
CA ARG A 101 5.04 -2.02 -22.88
C ARG A 101 4.39 -0.65 -22.69
N GLN A 102 3.15 -0.62 -22.24
CA GLN A 102 2.43 0.64 -21.99
C GLN A 102 3.10 1.49 -20.90
N ILE A 103 3.65 0.87 -19.87
CA ILE A 103 4.40 1.56 -18.80
C ILE A 103 5.74 2.10 -19.35
N MET A 104 6.41 1.36 -20.22
CA MET A 104 7.60 1.87 -20.92
C MET A 104 7.29 3.08 -21.79
N ASP A 105 6.10 3.13 -22.39
CA ASP A 105 5.57 4.29 -23.13
C ASP A 105 5.15 5.47 -22.22
N GLY A 106 5.39 5.38 -20.92
CA GLY A 106 5.13 6.44 -19.94
C GLY A 106 3.72 6.44 -19.33
N LYS A 107 2.90 5.43 -19.59
CA LYS A 107 1.59 5.31 -18.96
C LYS A 107 1.73 4.80 -17.52
N ARG A 108 0.73 5.11 -16.69
CA ARG A 108 0.53 4.48 -15.38
C ARG A 108 -0.69 3.58 -15.44
N LEU A 109 -0.54 2.35 -14.98
CA LEU A 109 -1.60 1.34 -15.05
C LEU A 109 -1.97 0.82 -13.66
N TYR A 110 -3.24 0.93 -13.34
CA TYR A 110 -3.79 0.43 -12.07
C TYR A 110 -5.01 -0.44 -12.39
N SER A 111 -5.05 -1.67 -11.84
CA SER A 111 -6.21 -2.55 -12.01
C SER A 111 -7.46 -1.89 -11.43
N PRO A 112 -8.58 -1.80 -12.17
CA PRO A 112 -9.81 -1.17 -11.71
C PRO A 112 -10.31 -1.73 -10.38
N GLU A 113 -10.22 -3.04 -10.17
CA GLU A 113 -10.62 -3.73 -8.95
C GLU A 113 -9.84 -3.25 -7.73
N LEU A 114 -8.55 -2.93 -7.90
CA LEU A 114 -7.69 -2.41 -6.84
C LEU A 114 -8.00 -0.94 -6.54
N ILE A 115 -8.41 -0.18 -7.55
CA ILE A 115 -8.84 1.20 -7.41
C ILE A 115 -10.16 1.27 -6.65
N ASP A 116 -11.15 0.44 -7.01
CA ASP A 116 -12.47 0.41 -6.37
C ASP A 116 -12.34 0.13 -4.88
N ILE A 117 -11.52 -0.86 -4.50
CA ILE A 117 -11.25 -1.17 -3.08
C ILE A 117 -10.54 -0.01 -2.38
N ALA A 118 -9.64 0.71 -3.06
CA ALA A 118 -8.98 1.88 -2.50
C ALA A 118 -9.99 3.02 -2.22
N PHE A 119 -10.91 3.27 -3.13
CA PHE A 119 -11.98 4.26 -2.93
C PHE A 119 -12.98 3.86 -1.84
N GLU A 120 -13.33 2.57 -1.72
CA GLU A 120 -14.15 2.06 -0.61
C GLU A 120 -13.44 2.17 0.75
N SER A 121 -12.12 2.30 0.75
CA SER A 121 -11.28 2.39 1.94
C SER A 121 -10.82 3.83 2.26
N GLU A 122 -11.35 4.85 1.60
CA GLU A 122 -11.05 6.24 1.98
C GLU A 122 -11.34 6.41 3.47
N ASN A 123 -10.30 6.75 4.21
CA ASN A 123 -10.40 6.94 5.63
C ASN A 123 -11.22 8.22 5.92
N PRO A 124 -12.44 8.12 6.45
CA PRO A 124 -13.27 9.28 6.72
C PRO A 124 -12.75 10.11 7.89
N LEU A 125 -11.73 9.59 8.60
CA LEU A 125 -11.16 10.22 9.78
C LEU A 125 -10.05 11.21 9.41
N THR A 126 -10.05 12.34 10.06
CA THR A 126 -8.94 13.29 10.00
C THR A 126 -7.72 12.74 10.75
N SER A 127 -6.53 13.31 10.50
CA SER A 127 -5.30 12.90 11.20
C SER A 127 -5.44 12.97 12.73
N ARG A 128 -6.17 13.96 13.25
CA ARG A 128 -6.42 14.11 14.69
C ARG A 128 -7.37 13.04 15.22
N GLU A 129 -8.37 12.67 14.47
CA GLU A 129 -9.30 11.59 14.82
C GLU A 129 -8.59 10.24 14.82
N ILE A 130 -7.72 9.98 13.83
CA ILE A 130 -6.87 8.76 13.77
C ILE A 130 -5.97 8.69 15.01
N GLU A 131 -5.29 9.78 15.37
CA GLU A 131 -4.42 9.85 16.56
C GLU A 131 -5.20 9.48 17.83
N ILE A 132 -6.41 10.00 18.00
CA ILE A 132 -7.25 9.69 19.16
C ILE A 132 -7.67 8.22 19.16
N VAL A 133 -8.09 7.67 18.00
CA VAL A 133 -8.46 6.25 17.88
C VAL A 133 -7.25 5.33 18.15
N GLN A 134 -6.05 5.71 17.70
CA GLN A 134 -4.82 4.99 17.99
C GLN A 134 -4.51 4.97 19.50
N LEU A 135 -4.67 6.09 20.19
CA LEU A 135 -4.47 6.16 21.64
C LEU A 135 -5.52 5.32 22.41
N LEU A 136 -6.76 5.31 21.94
CA LEU A 136 -7.81 4.42 22.47
C LEU A 136 -7.47 2.95 22.25
N ALA A 137 -6.97 2.58 21.07
CA ALA A 137 -6.53 1.22 20.73
C ALA A 137 -5.38 0.76 21.64
N ASN A 138 -4.51 1.67 22.05
CA ASN A 138 -3.43 1.45 23.01
C ASN A 138 -3.92 1.39 24.48
N GLY A 139 -5.24 1.37 24.72
CA GLY A 139 -5.85 1.22 26.03
C GLY A 139 -5.91 2.49 26.87
N LYS A 140 -5.61 3.68 26.29
CA LYS A 140 -5.66 4.93 27.02
C LYS A 140 -7.11 5.37 27.32
N THR A 141 -7.31 5.97 28.49
CA THR A 141 -8.60 6.57 28.86
C THR A 141 -8.76 7.94 28.22
N THR A 142 -10.00 8.41 28.07
CA THR A 142 -10.27 9.76 27.56
C THR A 142 -9.57 10.85 28.37
N LYS A 143 -9.42 10.66 29.70
CA LYS A 143 -8.69 11.56 30.58
C LYS A 143 -7.19 11.59 30.25
N SER A 144 -6.57 10.41 30.11
CA SER A 144 -5.15 10.29 29.75
C SER A 144 -4.86 10.88 28.37
N ILE A 145 -5.74 10.66 27.40
CA ILE A 145 -5.64 11.24 26.06
C ILE A 145 -5.74 12.76 26.11
N ALA A 146 -6.69 13.30 26.92
CA ALA A 146 -6.84 14.73 27.08
C ALA A 146 -5.58 15.40 27.65
N GLU A 147 -4.96 14.79 28.66
CA GLU A 147 -3.70 15.22 29.24
C GLU A 147 -2.56 15.22 28.23
N GLU A 148 -2.40 14.11 27.49
CA GLU A 148 -1.33 13.93 26.51
C GLU A 148 -1.45 14.89 25.29
N LEU A 149 -2.66 15.11 24.83
CA LEU A 149 -2.93 15.97 23.68
C LEU A 149 -3.16 17.46 24.07
N HIS A 150 -3.04 17.80 25.34
CA HIS A 150 -3.30 19.14 25.89
C HIS A 150 -4.69 19.66 25.53
N LEU A 151 -5.71 18.80 25.62
CA LEU A 151 -7.11 19.12 25.36
C LEU A 151 -7.98 18.90 26.60
N SER A 152 -9.20 19.42 26.56
CA SER A 152 -10.19 19.10 27.58
C SER A 152 -10.76 17.69 27.43
N ASN A 153 -11.17 17.08 28.54
CA ASN A 153 -11.84 15.79 28.53
C ASN A 153 -13.15 15.82 27.69
N GLY A 154 -13.85 16.94 27.69
CA GLY A 154 -15.03 17.18 26.86
C GLY A 154 -14.70 17.20 25.38
N THR A 155 -13.57 17.81 24.99
CA THR A 155 -13.09 17.82 23.61
C THR A 155 -12.80 16.40 23.10
N ILE A 156 -12.13 15.57 23.91
CA ILE A 156 -11.87 14.16 23.51
C ILE A 156 -13.17 13.37 23.36
N ARG A 157 -14.14 13.53 24.28
CA ARG A 157 -15.45 12.88 24.13
C ARG A 157 -16.16 13.29 22.85
N ASN A 158 -16.08 14.57 22.48
CA ASN A 158 -16.66 15.05 21.22
C ASN A 158 -15.98 14.42 20.00
N TYR A 159 -14.64 14.35 19.98
CA TYR A 159 -13.92 13.63 18.91
C TYR A 159 -14.35 12.17 18.82
N VAL A 160 -14.46 11.47 19.95
CA VAL A 160 -14.91 10.08 19.97
C VAL A 160 -16.32 9.97 19.36
N SER A 161 -17.25 10.85 19.73
CA SER A 161 -18.60 10.85 19.15
C SER A 161 -18.58 11.05 17.63
N ILE A 162 -17.81 12.03 17.15
CA ILE A 162 -17.66 12.29 15.71
C ILE A 162 -17.08 11.07 14.99
N VAL A 163 -16.09 10.41 15.58
CA VAL A 163 -15.52 9.17 15.02
C VAL A 163 -16.57 8.07 14.92
N LEU A 164 -17.38 7.85 15.96
CA LEU A 164 -18.44 6.85 15.94
C LEU A 164 -19.45 7.13 14.83
N ASP A 165 -19.86 8.38 14.66
CA ASP A 165 -20.78 8.81 13.61
C ASP A 165 -20.16 8.61 12.22
N LYS A 166 -18.92 9.06 11.99
CA LYS A 166 -18.22 8.89 10.71
C LYS A 166 -18.01 7.43 10.34
N LEU A 167 -17.72 6.58 11.31
CA LEU A 167 -17.52 5.15 11.08
C LEU A 167 -18.84 4.36 11.07
N ASN A 168 -19.97 5.00 11.39
CA ASN A 168 -21.27 4.35 11.54
C ASN A 168 -21.20 3.12 12.46
N VAL A 169 -20.69 3.32 13.68
CA VAL A 169 -20.53 2.30 14.73
C VAL A 169 -21.08 2.80 16.06
N SER A 170 -21.44 1.87 16.94
CA SER A 170 -22.17 2.18 18.18
C SER A 170 -21.25 2.47 19.36
N ASN A 171 -20.00 2.04 19.34
CA ASN A 171 -19.08 2.17 20.48
C ASN A 171 -17.62 2.19 20.04
N ARG A 172 -16.75 2.62 20.98
CA ARG A 172 -15.31 2.77 20.74
C ARG A 172 -14.59 1.48 20.36
N ILE A 173 -15.07 0.32 20.83
CA ILE A 173 -14.47 -0.97 20.53
C ILE A 173 -14.70 -1.31 19.07
N GLU A 174 -15.92 -1.09 18.58
CA GLU A 174 -16.26 -1.25 17.16
C GLU A 174 -15.47 -0.26 16.29
N ALA A 175 -15.29 0.99 16.73
CA ALA A 175 -14.49 1.99 16.01
C ALA A 175 -13.04 1.55 15.89
N ILE A 176 -12.41 1.10 16.98
CA ILE A 176 -11.03 0.58 17.00
C ILE A 176 -10.90 -0.61 16.06
N ARG A 177 -11.81 -1.60 16.17
CA ARG A 177 -11.80 -2.78 15.34
C ARG A 177 -11.91 -2.43 13.86
N LYS A 178 -12.88 -1.58 13.50
CA LYS A 178 -13.06 -1.13 12.12
C LYS A 178 -11.83 -0.41 11.57
N ALA A 179 -11.22 0.45 12.38
CA ALA A 179 -10.01 1.16 11.99
C ALA A 179 -8.80 0.24 11.81
N LEU A 180 -8.67 -0.82 12.64
CA LEU A 180 -7.65 -1.86 12.49
C LEU A 180 -7.91 -2.71 11.23
N ASP A 181 -9.14 -3.19 11.04
CA ASP A 181 -9.53 -4.01 9.88
C ASP A 181 -9.31 -3.27 8.55
N LYS A 182 -9.47 -1.95 8.56
CA LYS A 182 -9.23 -1.07 7.40
C LYS A 182 -7.76 -0.63 7.25
N GLY A 183 -6.89 -0.99 8.19
CA GLY A 183 -5.47 -0.60 8.16
C GLY A 183 -5.20 0.89 8.41
N TRP A 184 -6.12 1.61 9.05
CA TRP A 184 -5.96 3.03 9.37
C TRP A 184 -5.14 3.30 10.64
N LEU A 185 -4.96 2.27 11.47
CA LEU A 185 -4.11 2.30 12.67
C LEU A 185 -2.80 1.53 12.41
N LYS A 186 -1.78 1.90 13.19
CA LYS A 186 -0.45 1.27 13.16
C LYS A 186 -0.32 0.20 14.24
#